data_55c69335a4540f31d4c9f6ed990a63ff
#
_entry.id   55c69335a4540f31d4c9f6ed990a63ff
#
_cell.length_a   1.000
_cell.length_b   1.000
_cell.length_c   1.000
_cell.angle_alpha   90.00
_cell.angle_beta   90.00
_cell.angle_gamma   90.00
#
_symmetry.space_group_name_H-M   'P 1'
#
loop_
_entity.id
_entity.type
_entity.pdbx_description
1 polymer ?
#
loop_
_entity_poly.entity_id
_entity_poly.type
_entity_poly.pdbx_seq_one_letter_code
_entity_poly.pdbx_strand_id
1 'polypeptide(L)'
;MSQSTLTTNNEPTSNGPATYRRGLIAAGVLIIAATWLFLVIARPTEWDSVGASAPALITLVGYVAGAACLLIASLPTLPTRTIALIPMALVLNIVVGQIVGSFGIPLYLDSVGTVLVAALTGPVGGLVTGALSSVVWGLFNPAALPFAAVSAATGALAGWAVKRGAFRNLLTAIVSGAVIGIVCGMLAAPSRPSSTAARQALAPARLCPPSARWAIPCFSR
;
A
#
# COMPACT_ATOMS: atom_id res chain seq x y z
N MET A 1 -43.77 22.48 37.38
CA MET A 1 -42.37 22.26 37.01
C MET A 1 -42.26 20.87 36.45
N SER A 2 -42.27 20.75 35.12
CA SER A 2 -42.27 19.47 34.41
C SER A 2 -40.84 19.21 33.99
N GLN A 3 -40.22 18.14 34.54
CA GLN A 3 -38.90 17.69 34.14
C GLN A 3 -39.02 16.85 32.85
N SER A 4 -38.56 17.38 31.75
CA SER A 4 -38.39 16.62 30.50
C SER A 4 -37.22 15.68 30.65
N THR A 5 -37.53 14.40 30.81
CA THR A 5 -36.55 13.32 30.70
C THR A 5 -36.05 13.24 29.25
N LEU A 6 -34.82 13.72 29.04
CA LEU A 6 -34.09 13.49 27.81
C LEU A 6 -33.77 11.98 27.74
N THR A 7 -34.56 11.25 26.98
CA THR A 7 -34.20 9.92 26.53
C THR A 7 -33.00 10.01 25.60
N THR A 8 -31.83 9.68 26.12
CA THR A 8 -30.65 9.39 25.30
C THR A 8 -30.98 8.15 24.46
N ASN A 9 -31.28 8.39 23.18
CA ASN A 9 -31.32 7.33 22.19
C ASN A 9 -29.91 6.73 22.08
N ASN A 10 -29.69 5.65 22.81
CA ASN A 10 -28.60 4.72 22.53
C ASN A 10 -28.92 4.07 21.19
N GLU A 11 -28.45 4.69 20.10
CA GLU A 11 -28.37 3.95 18.84
C GLU A 11 -27.54 2.67 19.07
N PRO A 12 -28.06 1.50 18.71
CA PRO A 12 -27.27 0.30 18.77
C PRO A 12 -26.13 0.44 17.76
N THR A 13 -24.93 0.71 18.26
CA THR A 13 -23.72 0.50 17.46
C THR A 13 -23.77 -0.94 17.00
N SER A 14 -23.98 -1.15 15.70
CA SER A 14 -24.02 -2.47 15.08
C SER A 14 -22.60 -3.05 15.10
N ASN A 15 -22.19 -3.48 16.28
CA ASN A 15 -21.06 -4.35 16.46
C ASN A 15 -21.47 -5.71 15.88
N GLY A 16 -21.32 -5.88 14.58
CA GLY A 16 -21.29 -7.21 13.99
C GLY A 16 -20.32 -8.06 14.81
N PRO A 17 -20.57 -9.37 15.01
CA PRO A 17 -19.85 -10.15 15.98
C PRO A 17 -18.35 -9.93 15.78
N ALA A 18 -17.64 -9.57 16.85
CA ALA A 18 -16.21 -9.23 16.82
C ALA A 18 -15.38 -10.34 16.14
N THR A 19 -15.90 -11.56 16.18
CA THR A 19 -15.38 -12.75 15.51
C THR A 19 -15.45 -12.64 13.98
N TYR A 20 -16.57 -12.17 13.42
CA TYR A 20 -16.74 -12.00 11.97
C TYR A 20 -15.74 -10.95 11.42
N ARG A 21 -15.59 -9.85 12.13
CA ARG A 21 -14.63 -8.81 11.75
C ARG A 21 -13.18 -9.31 11.79
N ARG A 22 -12.81 -10.03 12.84
CA ARG A 22 -11.48 -10.65 12.93
C ARG A 22 -11.26 -11.65 11.80
N GLY A 23 -12.29 -12.43 11.48
CA GLY A 23 -12.28 -13.35 10.34
C GLY A 23 -12.06 -12.66 9.01
N LEU A 24 -12.75 -11.53 8.75
CA LEU A 24 -12.55 -10.73 7.52
C LEU A 24 -11.15 -10.12 7.44
N ILE A 25 -10.61 -9.62 8.55
CA ILE A 25 -9.24 -9.10 8.57
C ILE A 25 -8.25 -10.23 8.26
N ALA A 26 -8.41 -11.38 8.91
CA ALA A 26 -7.56 -12.54 8.66
C ALA A 26 -7.67 -13.02 7.21
N ALA A 27 -8.88 -13.10 6.66
CA ALA A 27 -9.12 -13.46 5.27
C ALA A 27 -8.44 -12.46 4.30
N GLY A 28 -8.60 -11.16 4.53
CA GLY A 28 -7.95 -10.14 3.71
C GLY A 28 -6.43 -10.23 3.74
N VAL A 29 -5.84 -10.42 4.92
CA VAL A 29 -4.39 -10.62 5.08
C VAL A 29 -3.94 -11.89 4.38
N LEU A 30 -4.67 -13.00 4.53
CA LEU A 30 -4.33 -14.26 3.88
C LEU A 30 -4.42 -14.17 2.36
N ILE A 31 -5.43 -13.49 1.81
CA ILE A 31 -5.58 -13.28 0.37
C ILE A 31 -4.38 -12.44 -0.15
N ILE A 32 -4.01 -11.37 0.53
CA ILE A 32 -2.86 -10.54 0.15
C ILE A 32 -1.56 -11.36 0.22
N ALA A 33 -1.36 -12.14 1.27
CA ALA A 33 -0.18 -12.98 1.44
C ALA A 33 -0.12 -14.10 0.39
N ALA A 34 -1.24 -14.75 0.09
CA ALA A 34 -1.34 -15.77 -0.95
C ALA A 34 -1.07 -15.19 -2.34
N THR A 35 -1.60 -14.01 -2.64
CA THR A 35 -1.33 -13.30 -3.89
C THR A 35 0.14 -12.93 -4.02
N TRP A 36 0.76 -12.46 -2.94
CA TRP A 36 2.19 -12.18 -2.90
C TRP A 36 3.02 -13.45 -3.13
N LEU A 37 2.66 -14.56 -2.47
CA LEU A 37 3.34 -15.84 -2.65
C LEU A 37 3.20 -16.35 -4.09
N PHE A 38 2.01 -16.26 -4.68
CA PHE A 38 1.77 -16.57 -6.08
C PHE A 38 2.68 -15.74 -6.99
N LEU A 39 2.80 -14.44 -6.75
CA LEU A 39 3.64 -13.54 -7.52
C LEU A 39 5.13 -13.91 -7.41
N VAL A 40 5.60 -14.28 -6.22
CA VAL A 40 6.99 -14.74 -6.00
C VAL A 40 7.29 -16.03 -6.75
N ILE A 41 6.32 -16.93 -6.83
CA ILE A 41 6.48 -18.23 -7.53
C ILE A 41 6.34 -18.05 -9.05
N ALA A 42 5.30 -17.37 -9.51
CA ALA A 42 4.97 -17.20 -10.92
C ALA A 42 5.93 -16.27 -11.65
N ARG A 43 6.57 -15.31 -10.93
CA ARG A 43 7.51 -14.31 -11.45
C ARG A 43 7.11 -13.75 -12.83
N PRO A 44 5.93 -13.16 -12.97
CA PRO A 44 5.50 -12.59 -14.25
C PRO A 44 6.49 -11.51 -14.69
N THR A 45 6.91 -11.57 -15.95
CA THR A 45 7.92 -10.67 -16.52
C THR A 45 7.30 -9.48 -17.27
N GLU A 46 6.02 -9.57 -17.61
CA GLU A 46 5.31 -8.58 -18.42
C GLU A 46 4.27 -7.84 -17.56
N TRP A 47 4.56 -6.56 -17.27
CA TRP A 47 3.71 -5.67 -16.48
C TRP A 47 3.24 -4.46 -17.28
N ASP A 48 3.42 -4.46 -18.61
CA ASP A 48 3.19 -3.30 -19.46
C ASP A 48 1.71 -2.90 -19.57
N SER A 49 0.79 -3.83 -19.28
CA SER A 49 -0.64 -3.52 -19.21
C SER A 49 -1.38 -4.45 -18.24
N VAL A 50 -2.29 -3.85 -17.44
CA VAL A 50 -3.23 -4.61 -16.60
C VAL A 50 -4.18 -5.36 -17.54
N GLY A 51 -4.03 -6.65 -17.64
CA GLY A 51 -4.91 -7.49 -18.47
C GLY A 51 -4.24 -8.14 -19.68
N ALA A 52 -2.99 -7.80 -20.00
CA ALA A 52 -2.25 -8.45 -21.08
C ALA A 52 -1.82 -9.88 -20.74
N SER A 53 -1.72 -10.22 -19.44
CA SER A 53 -1.34 -11.57 -19.00
C SER A 53 -2.25 -12.09 -17.88
N ALA A 54 -2.56 -13.40 -17.92
CA ALA A 54 -3.36 -14.05 -16.87
C ALA A 54 -2.75 -13.88 -15.46
N PRO A 55 -1.42 -13.97 -15.25
CA PRO A 55 -0.83 -13.73 -13.94
C PRO A 55 -1.04 -12.32 -13.41
N ALA A 56 -1.00 -11.29 -14.27
CA ALA A 56 -1.24 -9.90 -13.87
C ALA A 56 -2.69 -9.68 -13.43
N LEU A 57 -3.66 -10.28 -14.14
CA LEU A 57 -5.08 -10.24 -13.75
C LEU A 57 -5.31 -10.95 -12.41
N ILE A 58 -4.75 -12.14 -12.21
CA ILE A 58 -4.88 -12.88 -10.95
C ILE A 58 -4.32 -12.04 -9.79
N THR A 59 -3.17 -11.41 -10.01
CA THR A 59 -2.53 -10.56 -9.00
C THR A 59 -3.40 -9.33 -8.69
N LEU A 60 -3.95 -8.67 -9.69
CA LEU A 60 -4.85 -7.53 -9.51
C LEU A 60 -6.10 -7.94 -8.72
N VAL A 61 -6.79 -8.99 -9.16
CA VAL A 61 -8.01 -9.48 -8.51
C VAL A 61 -7.73 -9.90 -7.07
N GLY A 62 -6.63 -10.59 -6.82
CA GLY A 62 -6.23 -11.00 -5.47
C GLY A 62 -6.00 -9.81 -4.54
N TYR A 63 -5.24 -8.81 -4.97
CA TYR A 63 -4.99 -7.63 -4.15
C TYR A 63 -6.23 -6.75 -3.97
N VAL A 64 -7.06 -6.59 -5.01
CA VAL A 64 -8.35 -5.88 -4.89
C VAL A 64 -9.28 -6.58 -3.91
N ALA A 65 -9.42 -7.90 -4.02
CA ALA A 65 -10.26 -8.68 -3.11
C ALA A 65 -9.75 -8.60 -1.67
N GLY A 66 -8.45 -8.75 -1.45
CA GLY A 66 -7.83 -8.62 -0.13
C GLY A 66 -8.01 -7.22 0.47
N ALA A 67 -7.77 -6.17 -0.31
CA ALA A 67 -7.99 -4.78 0.13
C ALA A 67 -9.46 -4.48 0.42
N ALA A 68 -10.40 -4.99 -0.37
CA ALA A 68 -11.83 -4.85 -0.14
C ALA A 68 -12.27 -5.55 1.16
N CYS A 69 -11.81 -6.78 1.42
CA CYS A 69 -12.08 -7.47 2.69
C CYS A 69 -11.58 -6.67 3.89
N LEU A 70 -10.37 -6.12 3.81
CA LEU A 70 -9.79 -5.30 4.86
C LEU A 70 -10.55 -3.99 5.07
N LEU A 71 -10.96 -3.34 3.98
CA LEU A 71 -11.74 -2.10 4.04
C LEU A 71 -13.09 -2.36 4.70
N ILE A 72 -13.85 -3.36 4.24
CA ILE A 72 -15.16 -3.73 4.80
C ILE A 72 -15.05 -4.06 6.29
N ALA A 73 -14.00 -4.78 6.68
CA ALA A 73 -13.77 -5.15 8.08
C ALA A 73 -13.42 -3.96 8.98
N SER A 74 -12.76 -2.93 8.42
CA SER A 74 -12.26 -1.78 9.19
C SER A 74 -13.22 -0.60 9.24
N LEU A 75 -14.05 -0.39 8.20
CA LEU A 75 -15.00 0.73 8.12
C LEU A 75 -15.83 0.94 9.39
N PRO A 76 -16.44 -0.09 10.01
CA PRO A 76 -17.28 0.10 11.19
C PRO A 76 -16.53 0.56 12.44
N THR A 77 -15.20 0.47 12.44
CA THR A 77 -14.38 0.76 13.63
C THR A 77 -13.56 2.03 13.49
N LEU A 78 -13.50 2.58 12.31
CA LEU A 78 -12.79 3.82 12.05
C LEU A 78 -13.70 5.02 12.29
N PRO A 79 -13.25 6.05 13.05
CA PRO A 79 -13.99 7.28 13.17
C PRO A 79 -14.12 7.95 11.80
N THR A 80 -15.23 8.64 11.56
CA THR A 80 -15.54 9.30 10.28
C THR A 80 -14.39 10.20 9.77
N ARG A 81 -13.72 10.89 10.70
CA ARG A 81 -12.54 11.71 10.37
C ARG A 81 -11.42 10.89 9.73
N THR A 82 -11.21 9.67 10.20
CA THR A 82 -10.16 8.78 9.66
C THR A 82 -10.54 8.23 8.30
N ILE A 83 -11.82 7.92 8.08
CA ILE A 83 -12.31 7.46 6.78
C ILE A 83 -12.03 8.54 5.72
N ALA A 84 -12.21 9.82 6.05
CA ALA A 84 -11.89 10.93 5.16
C ALA A 84 -10.37 11.12 4.95
N LEU A 85 -9.53 10.73 5.92
CA LEU A 85 -8.07 10.82 5.78
C LEU A 85 -7.49 9.75 4.85
N ILE A 86 -8.14 8.59 4.69
CA ILE A 86 -7.63 7.52 3.83
C ILE A 86 -7.45 7.99 2.38
N PRO A 87 -8.45 8.57 1.69
CA PRO A 87 -8.28 9.09 0.33
C PRO A 87 -7.18 10.15 0.24
N MET A 88 -7.07 11.04 1.21
CA MET A 88 -6.01 12.05 1.24
C MET A 88 -4.63 11.40 1.35
N ALA A 89 -4.49 10.37 2.18
CA ALA A 89 -3.26 9.62 2.33
C ALA A 89 -2.88 8.87 1.06
N LEU A 90 -3.87 8.32 0.33
CA LEU A 90 -3.65 7.67 -0.96
C LEU A 90 -3.11 8.68 -1.99
N VAL A 91 -3.75 9.83 -2.11
CA VAL A 91 -3.30 10.90 -3.02
C VAL A 91 -1.88 11.35 -2.65
N LEU A 92 -1.62 11.56 -1.36
CA LEU A 92 -0.28 11.94 -0.88
C LEU A 92 0.76 10.89 -1.28
N ASN A 93 0.50 9.62 -1.06
CA ASN A 93 1.41 8.52 -1.41
C ASN A 93 1.70 8.49 -2.92
N ILE A 94 0.66 8.58 -3.75
CA ILE A 94 0.79 8.53 -5.21
C ILE A 94 1.56 9.75 -5.71
N VAL A 95 1.21 10.96 -5.27
CA VAL A 95 1.85 12.20 -5.71
C VAL A 95 3.32 12.24 -5.28
N VAL A 96 3.61 11.93 -4.01
CA VAL A 96 4.99 11.91 -3.51
C VAL A 96 5.80 10.83 -4.21
N GLY A 97 5.23 9.63 -4.39
CA GLY A 97 5.89 8.53 -5.10
C GLY A 97 6.22 8.88 -6.56
N GLN A 98 5.30 9.55 -7.27
CA GLN A 98 5.53 10.01 -8.64
C GLN A 98 6.59 11.11 -8.73
N ILE A 99 6.53 12.11 -7.84
CA ILE A 99 7.50 13.21 -7.83
C ILE A 99 8.90 12.65 -7.56
N VAL A 100 9.07 11.84 -6.51
CA VAL A 100 10.36 11.27 -6.15
C VAL A 100 10.87 10.31 -7.22
N GLY A 101 9.98 9.49 -7.79
CA GLY A 101 10.32 8.60 -8.91
C GLY A 101 10.82 9.34 -10.15
N SER A 102 10.28 10.54 -10.44
CA SER A 102 10.71 11.35 -11.58
C SER A 102 12.14 11.91 -11.45
N PHE A 103 12.66 12.05 -10.24
CA PHE A 103 14.05 12.47 -9.99
C PHE A 103 15.07 11.33 -10.16
N GLY A 104 14.61 10.10 -10.44
CA GLY A 104 15.52 8.95 -10.59
C GLY A 104 16.19 8.52 -9.28
N ILE A 105 15.75 9.05 -8.14
CA ILE A 105 16.27 8.70 -6.83
C ILE A 105 15.56 7.40 -6.38
N PRO A 106 16.29 6.33 -6.02
CA PRO A 106 15.68 5.08 -5.61
C PRO A 106 15.12 5.15 -4.17
N LEU A 107 14.42 6.21 -3.84
CA LEU A 107 13.72 6.42 -2.57
C LEU A 107 12.23 6.15 -2.76
N TYR A 108 11.74 5.12 -2.12
CA TYR A 108 10.32 4.79 -2.09
C TYR A 108 9.64 5.56 -0.96
N LEU A 109 9.29 6.82 -1.21
CA LEU A 109 8.53 7.67 -0.26
C LEU A 109 7.01 7.58 -0.44
N ASP A 110 6.54 6.52 -1.03
CA ASP A 110 5.12 6.25 -1.32
C ASP A 110 4.31 5.74 -0.11
N SER A 111 4.93 5.72 1.07
CA SER A 111 4.30 5.21 2.30
C SER A 111 4.06 6.27 3.38
N VAL A 112 4.35 7.54 3.10
CA VAL A 112 4.21 8.64 4.08
C VAL A 112 2.78 8.76 4.60
N GLY A 113 1.79 8.79 3.70
CA GLY A 113 0.38 8.83 4.07
C GLY A 113 -0.06 7.56 4.80
N THR A 114 0.45 6.40 4.39
CA THR A 114 0.19 5.12 5.06
C THR A 114 0.67 5.13 6.51
N VAL A 115 1.89 5.61 6.77
CA VAL A 115 2.45 5.73 8.12
C VAL A 115 1.66 6.74 8.95
N LEU A 116 1.25 7.87 8.35
CA LEU A 116 0.42 8.87 9.02
C LEU A 116 -0.91 8.28 9.48
N VAL A 117 -1.64 7.60 8.59
CA VAL A 117 -2.90 6.94 8.96
C VAL A 117 -2.65 5.84 9.99
N ALA A 118 -1.59 5.07 9.85
CA ALA A 118 -1.20 4.04 10.84
C ALA A 118 -0.93 4.63 12.23
N ALA A 119 -0.33 5.82 12.29
CA ALA A 119 -0.08 6.52 13.55
C ALA A 119 -1.38 6.96 14.24
N LEU A 120 -2.38 7.37 13.48
CA LEU A 120 -3.66 7.86 13.99
C LEU A 120 -4.65 6.73 14.35
N THR A 121 -4.61 5.62 13.61
CA THR A 121 -5.64 4.57 13.70
C THR A 121 -5.11 3.21 14.15
N GLY A 122 -3.81 3.07 14.18
CA GLY A 122 -3.14 1.82 14.53
C GLY A 122 -2.95 0.87 13.34
N PRO A 123 -2.59 -0.41 13.63
CA PRO A 123 -2.13 -1.36 12.61
C PRO A 123 -3.14 -1.67 11.52
N VAL A 124 -4.42 -1.77 11.87
CA VAL A 124 -5.48 -2.14 10.91
C VAL A 124 -5.71 -1.02 9.90
N GLY A 125 -5.80 0.23 10.37
CA GLY A 125 -5.96 1.38 9.47
C GLY A 125 -4.74 1.58 8.56
N GLY A 126 -3.54 1.42 9.10
CA GLY A 126 -2.31 1.46 8.30
C GLY A 126 -2.25 0.37 7.24
N LEU A 127 -2.60 -0.87 7.61
CA LEU A 127 -2.64 -2.01 6.70
C LEU A 127 -3.63 -1.79 5.53
N VAL A 128 -4.83 -1.31 5.85
CA VAL A 128 -5.85 -0.98 4.84
C VAL A 128 -5.37 0.12 3.90
N THR A 129 -4.84 1.21 4.46
CA THR A 129 -4.37 2.36 3.66
C THR A 129 -3.21 1.96 2.76
N GLY A 130 -2.26 1.16 3.26
CA GLY A 130 -1.13 0.67 2.47
C GLY A 130 -1.59 -0.23 1.32
N ALA A 131 -2.48 -1.19 1.58
CA ALA A 131 -3.03 -2.07 0.55
C ALA A 131 -3.78 -1.27 -0.53
N LEU A 132 -4.69 -0.38 -0.12
CA LEU A 132 -5.47 0.46 -1.03
C LEU A 132 -4.59 1.39 -1.86
N SER A 133 -3.57 2.02 -1.25
CA SER A 133 -2.65 2.92 -1.96
C SER A 133 -2.00 2.23 -3.15
N SER A 134 -1.43 1.05 -2.95
CA SER A 134 -0.79 0.30 -4.02
C SER A 134 -1.77 -0.26 -5.05
N VAL A 135 -2.98 -0.66 -4.62
CA VAL A 135 -4.02 -1.11 -5.54
C VAL A 135 -4.49 0.04 -6.43
N VAL A 136 -4.80 1.20 -5.85
CA VAL A 136 -5.24 2.38 -6.62
C VAL A 136 -4.13 2.85 -7.54
N TRP A 137 -2.89 2.93 -7.07
CA TRP A 137 -1.77 3.28 -7.93
C TRP A 137 -1.53 2.25 -9.04
N GLY A 138 -1.72 0.96 -8.74
CA GLY A 138 -1.59 -0.13 -9.68
C GLY A 138 -2.59 -0.09 -10.85
N LEU A 139 -3.71 0.62 -10.71
CA LEU A 139 -4.65 0.87 -11.80
C LEU A 139 -4.07 1.83 -12.86
N PHE A 140 -3.20 2.76 -12.43
CA PHE A 140 -2.52 3.70 -13.32
C PHE A 140 -1.13 3.21 -13.73
N ASN A 141 -0.46 2.48 -12.85
CA ASN A 141 0.86 1.92 -13.07
C ASN A 141 0.90 0.47 -12.60
N PRO A 142 0.70 -0.51 -13.50
CA PRO A 142 0.66 -1.92 -13.14
C PRO A 142 1.91 -2.43 -12.42
N ALA A 143 3.07 -1.82 -12.66
CA ALA A 143 4.32 -2.16 -11.98
C ALA A 143 4.29 -1.89 -10.45
N ALA A 144 3.30 -1.14 -9.95
CA ALA A 144 3.11 -0.90 -8.52
C ALA A 144 2.36 -2.05 -7.81
N LEU A 145 1.59 -2.87 -8.54
CA LEU A 145 0.80 -3.97 -7.95
C LEU A 145 1.62 -4.96 -7.13
N PRO A 146 2.81 -5.41 -7.57
CA PRO A 146 3.63 -6.33 -6.79
C PRO A 146 3.98 -5.84 -5.38
N PHE A 147 3.96 -4.53 -5.17
CA PHE A 147 4.30 -3.90 -3.90
C PHE A 147 3.12 -3.75 -2.93
N ALA A 148 1.90 -4.14 -3.32
CA ALA A 148 0.70 -3.98 -2.48
C ALA A 148 0.82 -4.71 -1.13
N ALA A 149 1.39 -5.91 -1.11
CA ALA A 149 1.65 -6.64 0.13
C ALA A 149 2.70 -5.93 1.00
N VAL A 150 3.73 -5.35 0.39
CA VAL A 150 4.78 -4.61 1.09
C VAL A 150 4.20 -3.35 1.72
N SER A 151 3.42 -2.58 0.99
CA SER A 151 2.76 -1.36 1.49
C SER A 151 1.77 -1.66 2.61
N ALA A 152 1.01 -2.76 2.50
CA ALA A 152 0.14 -3.24 3.56
C ALA A 152 0.94 -3.62 4.83
N ALA A 153 2.04 -4.35 4.66
CA ALA A 153 2.94 -4.71 5.76
C ALA A 153 3.58 -3.47 6.42
N THR A 154 4.02 -2.50 5.61
CA THR A 154 4.55 -1.23 6.11
C THR A 154 3.54 -0.52 7.00
N GLY A 155 2.29 -0.42 6.57
CA GLY A 155 1.21 0.19 7.35
C GLY A 155 0.91 -0.56 8.66
N ALA A 156 0.86 -1.88 8.61
CA ALA A 156 0.63 -2.72 9.78
C ALA A 156 1.77 -2.59 10.81
N LEU A 157 3.02 -2.69 10.35
CA LEU A 157 4.21 -2.60 11.20
C LEU A 157 4.37 -1.18 11.78
N ALA A 158 4.14 -0.13 10.99
CA ALA A 158 4.17 1.24 11.49
C ALA A 158 3.14 1.47 12.58
N GLY A 159 1.89 1.05 12.37
CA GLY A 159 0.84 1.16 13.38
C GLY A 159 1.12 0.34 14.64
N TRP A 160 1.78 -0.81 14.51
CA TRP A 160 2.19 -1.61 15.66
C TRP A 160 3.35 -0.94 16.41
N ALA A 161 4.33 -0.37 15.70
CA ALA A 161 5.43 0.40 16.28
C ALA A 161 4.93 1.62 17.06
N VAL A 162 3.94 2.36 16.52
CA VAL A 162 3.29 3.48 17.21
C VAL A 162 2.65 3.01 18.51
N LYS A 163 1.88 1.90 18.48
CA LYS A 163 1.27 1.33 19.70
C LYS A 163 2.29 0.93 20.76
N ARG A 164 3.51 0.57 20.35
CA ARG A 164 4.63 0.27 21.25
C ARG A 164 5.39 1.52 21.72
N GLY A 165 4.97 2.71 21.29
CA GLY A 165 5.61 3.97 21.66
C GLY A 165 6.91 4.25 20.92
N ALA A 166 7.18 3.57 19.80
CA ALA A 166 8.41 3.73 19.05
C ALA A 166 8.61 5.16 18.50
N PHE A 167 7.54 5.94 18.35
CA PHE A 167 7.60 7.32 17.87
C PHE A 167 7.66 8.37 19.00
N ARG A 168 7.85 7.97 20.25
CA ARG A 168 7.96 8.92 21.39
C ARG A 168 9.28 9.67 21.40
N ASN A 169 10.36 9.04 20.95
CA ASN A 169 11.70 9.61 20.89
C ASN A 169 12.22 9.50 19.47
N LEU A 170 13.00 10.50 19.02
CA LEU A 170 13.58 10.51 17.67
C LEU A 170 14.45 9.26 17.41
N LEU A 171 15.25 8.85 18.40
CA LEU A 171 16.11 7.68 18.27
C LEU A 171 15.29 6.39 18.06
N THR A 172 14.26 6.18 18.86
CA THR A 172 13.39 4.99 18.71
C THR A 172 12.60 5.02 17.41
N ALA A 173 12.21 6.21 16.92
CA ALA A 173 11.58 6.38 15.61
C ALA A 173 12.51 6.00 14.46
N ILE A 174 13.79 6.44 14.51
CA ILE A 174 14.80 6.09 13.50
C ILE A 174 15.05 4.59 13.51
N VAL A 175 15.27 3.98 14.67
CA VAL A 175 15.52 2.54 14.79
C VAL A 175 14.32 1.73 14.30
N SER A 176 13.10 2.08 14.71
CA SER A 176 11.89 1.38 14.25
C SER A 176 11.67 1.54 12.75
N GLY A 177 11.90 2.74 12.20
CA GLY A 177 11.85 2.99 10.77
C GLY A 177 12.86 2.16 9.98
N ALA A 178 14.09 2.06 10.47
CA ALA A 178 15.13 1.22 9.88
C ALA A 178 14.75 -0.27 9.88
N VAL A 179 14.23 -0.78 11.00
CA VAL A 179 13.76 -2.18 11.11
C VAL A 179 12.62 -2.44 10.13
N ILE A 180 11.61 -1.56 10.09
CA ILE A 180 10.49 -1.66 9.15
C ILE A 180 11.01 -1.63 7.71
N GLY A 181 11.92 -0.72 7.41
CA GLY A 181 12.54 -0.60 6.08
C GLY A 181 13.28 -1.87 5.65
N ILE A 182 14.04 -2.49 6.55
CA ILE A 182 14.73 -3.76 6.28
C ILE A 182 13.72 -4.88 6.00
N VAL A 183 12.73 -5.06 6.87
CA VAL A 183 11.70 -6.10 6.70
C VAL A 183 10.93 -5.91 5.39
N CYS A 184 10.48 -4.69 5.11
CA CYS A 184 9.75 -4.37 3.88
C CYS A 184 10.65 -4.50 2.64
N GLY A 185 11.93 -4.14 2.74
CA GLY A 185 12.92 -4.35 1.69
C GLY A 185 13.11 -5.83 1.35
N MET A 186 13.18 -6.70 2.36
CA MET A 186 13.25 -8.15 2.15
C MET A 186 11.98 -8.71 1.51
N LEU A 187 10.79 -8.18 1.87
CA LEU A 187 9.53 -8.56 1.24
C LEU A 187 9.42 -8.05 -0.20
N ALA A 188 10.02 -6.90 -0.51
CA ALA A 188 10.00 -6.30 -1.83
C ALA A 188 11.00 -6.95 -2.80
N ALA A 189 12.09 -7.54 -2.30
CA ALA A 189 13.15 -8.11 -3.13
C ALA A 189 12.65 -9.16 -4.14
N PRO A 190 11.85 -10.16 -3.75
CA PRO A 190 11.36 -11.18 -4.68
C PRO A 190 10.25 -10.66 -5.62
N SER A 191 9.62 -9.52 -5.29
CA SER A 191 8.54 -8.92 -6.07
C SER A 191 9.04 -8.08 -7.25
N ARG A 192 10.36 -7.84 -7.33
CA ARG A 192 10.94 -7.06 -8.44
C ARG A 192 11.00 -7.90 -9.70
N PRO A 193 10.46 -7.39 -10.84
CA PRO A 193 10.69 -8.03 -12.12
C PRO A 193 12.19 -8.02 -12.42
N SER A 194 12.77 -9.19 -12.59
CA SER A 194 14.22 -9.40 -12.72
C SER A 194 14.84 -8.80 -13.99
N SER A 195 14.05 -8.32 -14.93
CA SER A 195 14.52 -7.82 -16.22
C SER A 195 14.59 -6.30 -16.36
N THR A 196 13.72 -5.55 -15.69
CA THR A 196 13.60 -4.10 -15.92
C THR A 196 14.54 -3.28 -15.03
N ALA A 197 14.67 -3.63 -13.75
CA ALA A 197 15.53 -2.90 -12.83
C ALA A 197 17.02 -3.10 -13.12
N ALA A 198 17.44 -4.32 -13.52
CA ALA A 198 18.82 -4.59 -13.91
C ALA A 198 19.17 -3.94 -15.26
N ARG A 199 18.22 -3.86 -16.19
CA ARG A 199 18.44 -3.18 -17.50
C ARG A 199 18.46 -1.67 -17.38
N GLN A 200 17.65 -1.08 -16.49
CA GLN A 200 17.69 0.37 -16.25
C GLN A 200 18.92 0.81 -15.45
N ALA A 201 19.40 -0.01 -14.53
CA ALA A 201 20.63 0.28 -13.77
C ALA A 201 21.91 0.05 -14.57
N LEU A 202 21.88 -0.79 -15.61
CA LEU A 202 23.04 -1.17 -16.45
C LEU A 202 22.95 -0.64 -17.88
N ALA A 203 21.89 0.09 -18.24
CA ALA A 203 21.85 0.76 -19.54
C ALA A 203 22.81 1.97 -19.47
N PRO A 204 24.05 1.85 -20.01
CA PRO A 204 24.76 3.05 -20.41
C PRO A 204 23.81 3.75 -21.39
N ALA A 205 23.82 5.08 -21.39
CA ALA A 205 23.00 5.93 -22.27
C ALA A 205 23.15 5.49 -23.75
N ARG A 206 22.57 4.37 -24.10
CA ARG A 206 22.59 3.80 -25.45
C ARG A 206 21.40 4.34 -26.20
N LEU A 207 21.68 5.34 -27.03
CA LEU A 207 21.15 5.52 -28.38
C LEU A 207 19.70 5.09 -28.55
N CYS A 208 18.80 6.08 -28.55
CA CYS A 208 17.47 5.90 -29.13
C CYS A 208 17.58 5.17 -30.48
N PRO A 209 16.83 4.08 -30.69
CA PRO A 209 16.78 3.44 -31.99
C PRO A 209 16.24 4.47 -33.02
N PRO A 210 16.75 4.48 -34.24
CA PRO A 210 16.40 5.48 -35.27
C PRO A 210 14.91 5.52 -35.62
N SER A 211 14.13 4.51 -35.23
CA SER A 211 12.69 4.41 -35.44
C SER A 211 11.81 5.21 -34.45
N ALA A 212 12.40 5.74 -33.36
CA ALA A 212 11.63 6.44 -32.31
C ALA A 212 11.79 7.96 -32.32
N ARG A 213 12.30 8.56 -33.39
CA ARG A 213 12.60 10.00 -33.48
C ARG A 213 11.41 10.96 -33.38
N TRP A 214 10.19 10.46 -33.42
CA TRP A 214 9.00 11.30 -33.45
C TRP A 214 8.09 11.14 -32.22
N ALA A 215 8.43 10.29 -31.27
CA ALA A 215 7.53 9.96 -30.16
C ALA A 215 7.92 10.54 -28.78
N ILE A 216 9.20 10.90 -28.54
CA ILE A 216 9.61 11.49 -27.24
C ILE A 216 10.83 12.38 -27.45
N PRO A 217 10.91 13.62 -26.91
CA PRO A 217 12.12 14.39 -26.93
C PRO A 217 13.20 13.68 -26.10
N CYS A 218 14.18 13.10 -26.77
CA CYS A 218 15.40 12.62 -26.12
C CYS A 218 16.12 13.84 -25.54
N PHE A 219 16.07 13.99 -24.22
CA PHE A 219 16.89 14.98 -23.53
C PHE A 219 18.35 14.58 -23.68
N SER A 220 19.06 15.27 -24.58
CA SER A 220 20.51 15.20 -24.69
C SER A 220 21.13 15.97 -23.54
N ARG A 221 21.77 15.29 -22.63
CA ARG A 221 22.97 15.77 -21.94
C ARG A 221 23.99 14.68 -21.91
#